data_a27de4a5a208a9f953f6aecbc13725d0
#
_entry.id   a27de4a5a208a9f953f6aecbc13725d0
#
_cell.length_a   1.000
_cell.length_b   1.000
_cell.length_c   1.000
_cell.angle_alpha   90.00
_cell.angle_beta   90.00
_cell.angle_gamma   90.00
#
_symmetry.space_group_name_H-M   'P 1'
#
loop_
_entity.id
_entity.type
_entity.pdbx_description
1 polymer ?
#
loop_
_entity_poly.entity_id
_entity_poly.type
_entity_poly.pdbx_seq_one_letter_code
_entity_poly.pdbx_strand_id
1 'polypeptide(L)'
;EPTSKSEDLYDGVILDGTYSSEIDRPSVYLGFEVGERVAAPYQISNAVLAWAKQSDRMIVKEYAKSHEGRPLYAIFISSPENLSKLDEIKENINLLSDGENTNGNKARALIDDLPAIAWMAYSIHGNETSGADAALAAIYHFIASEDSETIDMLDKMLIIIDPMMNPDGRARFAKSLQEYRGTAPNYDDQSLLHTGDWPYGRTNHYFFDLNRDWIYLTQPETQGRVKLINEWSPQILVDAHEMGPQDTFMTGPPREPINKNIDKDLLKWGNIFAQDQGNA
;
A
#
# COMPACT_ATOMS: atom_id res chain seq x y z
N GLU A 1 19.12 -20.92 26.80
CA GLU A 1 17.75 -20.79 26.27
C GLU A 1 17.51 -19.34 25.86
N PRO A 2 17.30 -19.02 24.60
CA PRO A 2 16.80 -17.71 24.22
C PRO A 2 15.30 -17.70 24.47
N THR A 3 14.93 -17.17 25.61
CA THR A 3 13.54 -17.09 26.04
C THR A 3 12.81 -15.98 25.30
N SER A 4 11.71 -16.34 24.66
CA SER A 4 10.37 -15.70 24.58
C SER A 4 10.22 -14.17 24.46
N LYS A 5 11.24 -13.36 24.34
CA LYS A 5 11.08 -11.89 24.15
C LYS A 5 10.97 -11.43 22.70
N SER A 6 11.19 -12.33 21.74
CA SER A 6 11.00 -11.98 20.33
C SER A 6 9.51 -12.04 19.92
N GLU A 7 8.71 -12.86 20.60
CA GLU A 7 7.27 -12.96 20.32
C GLU A 7 6.56 -11.64 20.67
N ASP A 8 6.88 -11.03 21.79
CA ASP A 8 6.27 -9.77 22.23
C ASP A 8 6.57 -8.55 21.33
N LEU A 9 7.66 -8.57 20.56
CA LEU A 9 8.04 -7.45 19.68
C LEU A 9 7.21 -7.39 18.39
N TYR A 10 6.61 -8.50 17.96
CA TYR A 10 5.88 -8.60 16.70
C TYR A 10 4.39 -8.85 16.90
N ASP A 11 3.93 -9.01 18.12
CA ASP A 11 2.52 -9.26 18.46
C ASP A 11 1.56 -8.13 18.05
N GLY A 12 2.05 -6.94 17.83
CA GLY A 12 1.24 -5.78 17.47
C GLY A 12 1.18 -5.45 15.97
N VAL A 13 1.85 -6.21 15.09
CA VAL A 13 1.89 -5.89 13.65
C VAL A 13 0.59 -6.27 12.93
N ILE A 14 -0.04 -7.37 13.32
CA ILE A 14 -1.41 -7.70 12.91
C ILE A 14 -2.34 -7.17 14.00
N LEU A 15 -3.33 -6.38 13.63
CA LEU A 15 -4.28 -5.80 14.58
C LEU A 15 -4.98 -6.91 15.38
N ASP A 16 -5.29 -6.62 16.64
CA ASP A 16 -6.12 -7.50 17.46
C ASP A 16 -7.49 -7.67 16.81
N GLY A 17 -8.04 -8.88 16.88
CA GLY A 17 -9.36 -9.17 16.29
C GLY A 17 -9.58 -10.66 16.06
N THR A 18 -10.75 -10.98 15.53
CA THR A 18 -11.10 -12.33 15.11
C THR A 18 -10.83 -12.48 13.62
N TYR A 19 -10.09 -13.51 13.28
CA TYR A 19 -9.68 -13.78 11.89
C TYR A 19 -10.14 -15.15 11.43
N SER A 20 -10.61 -15.24 10.18
CA SER A 20 -10.98 -16.49 9.54
C SER A 20 -9.80 -17.45 9.45
N SER A 21 -10.02 -18.69 9.89
CA SER A 21 -9.02 -19.77 9.76
C SER A 21 -8.87 -20.31 8.34
N GLU A 22 -9.71 -19.90 7.41
CA GLU A 22 -9.67 -20.32 6.00
C GLU A 22 -8.67 -19.49 5.19
N ILE A 23 -8.19 -18.38 5.75
CA ILE A 23 -7.24 -17.50 5.11
C ILE A 23 -5.89 -17.61 5.82
N ASP A 24 -4.90 -18.07 5.10
CA ASP A 24 -3.55 -18.27 5.63
C ASP A 24 -2.95 -16.94 6.13
N ARG A 25 -2.31 -16.99 7.31
CA ARG A 25 -1.56 -15.85 7.83
C ARG A 25 -0.37 -15.51 6.92
N PRO A 26 0.09 -14.24 6.91
CA PRO A 26 1.25 -13.81 6.12
C PRO A 26 2.48 -14.70 6.32
N SER A 27 2.74 -15.14 7.55
CA SER A 27 3.90 -15.98 7.92
C SER A 27 3.97 -17.30 7.16
N VAL A 28 2.86 -17.84 6.67
CA VAL A 28 2.83 -19.05 5.82
C VAL A 28 3.62 -18.83 4.52
N TYR A 29 3.55 -17.64 3.94
CA TYR A 29 4.22 -17.29 2.69
C TYR A 29 5.59 -16.68 2.89
N LEU A 30 5.79 -16.03 4.03
CA LEU A 30 7.04 -15.37 4.37
C LEU A 30 8.06 -16.32 5.00
N GLY A 31 7.60 -17.29 5.82
CA GLY A 31 8.44 -18.12 6.66
C GLY A 31 8.94 -17.42 7.94
N PHE A 32 8.37 -16.23 8.25
CA PHE A 32 8.63 -15.40 9.42
C PHE A 32 7.43 -14.49 9.65
N GLU A 33 7.30 -13.88 10.81
CA GLU A 33 6.21 -12.94 11.08
C GLU A 33 6.46 -11.58 10.38
N VAL A 34 5.37 -10.90 10.02
CA VAL A 34 5.45 -9.57 9.39
C VAL A 34 6.19 -8.61 10.32
N GLY A 35 7.18 -7.90 9.77
CA GLY A 35 8.05 -7.00 10.53
C GLY A 35 9.30 -7.64 11.12
N GLU A 36 9.37 -8.97 11.21
CA GLU A 36 10.60 -9.66 11.68
C GLU A 36 11.74 -9.55 10.67
N ARG A 37 11.40 -9.58 9.40
CA ARG A 37 12.34 -9.49 8.27
C ARG A 37 11.67 -8.83 7.08
N VAL A 38 12.50 -8.29 6.19
CA VAL A 38 12.00 -7.73 4.94
C VAL A 38 11.55 -8.83 3.99
N ALA A 39 10.29 -8.81 3.59
CA ALA A 39 9.75 -9.71 2.59
C ALA A 39 10.33 -9.41 1.20
N ALA A 40 10.83 -10.43 0.53
CA ALA A 40 11.28 -10.32 -0.86
C ALA A 40 10.07 -10.13 -1.81
N PRO A 41 10.26 -9.50 -2.99
CA PRO A 41 9.15 -9.28 -3.93
C PRO A 41 8.35 -10.53 -4.29
N TYR A 42 9.01 -11.68 -4.43
CA TYR A 42 8.31 -12.92 -4.76
C TYR A 42 7.44 -13.44 -3.60
N GLN A 43 7.84 -13.20 -2.34
CA GLN A 43 7.05 -13.59 -1.17
C GLN A 43 5.76 -12.76 -1.10
N ILE A 44 5.85 -11.44 -1.34
CA ILE A 44 4.70 -10.54 -1.41
C ILE A 44 3.75 -10.98 -2.53
N SER A 45 4.28 -11.23 -3.73
CA SER A 45 3.48 -11.69 -4.87
C SER A 45 2.80 -13.03 -4.60
N ASN A 46 3.51 -13.99 -3.99
CA ASN A 46 2.97 -15.30 -3.66
C ASN A 46 1.83 -15.21 -2.63
N ALA A 47 1.99 -14.41 -1.58
CA ALA A 47 0.95 -14.18 -0.58
C ALA A 47 -0.31 -13.60 -1.23
N VAL A 48 -0.17 -12.52 -1.98
CA VAL A 48 -1.27 -11.82 -2.66
C VAL A 48 -2.03 -12.75 -3.61
N LEU A 49 -1.31 -13.52 -4.44
CA LEU A 49 -1.94 -14.43 -5.40
C LEU A 49 -2.58 -15.66 -4.74
N ALA A 50 -2.09 -16.07 -3.58
CA ALA A 50 -2.70 -17.15 -2.81
C ALA A 50 -3.98 -16.67 -2.12
N TRP A 51 -3.95 -15.51 -1.46
CA TRP A 51 -5.11 -14.92 -0.82
C TRP A 51 -6.26 -14.62 -1.79
N ALA A 52 -5.95 -14.23 -3.02
CA ALA A 52 -6.97 -14.05 -4.06
C ALA A 52 -7.77 -15.32 -4.40
N LYS A 53 -7.29 -16.49 -3.98
CA LYS A 53 -8.01 -17.77 -4.13
C LYS A 53 -8.73 -18.20 -2.85
N GLN A 54 -8.39 -17.58 -1.72
CA GLN A 54 -8.92 -17.91 -0.41
C GLN A 54 -10.04 -16.97 0.04
N SER A 55 -10.04 -15.72 -0.46
CA SER A 55 -11.00 -14.70 -0.04
C SER A 55 -11.83 -14.19 -1.22
N ASP A 56 -13.13 -14.05 -0.99
CA ASP A 56 -14.07 -13.38 -1.89
C ASP A 56 -14.11 -11.85 -1.71
N ARG A 57 -13.34 -11.33 -0.73
CA ARG A 57 -13.22 -9.88 -0.46
C ARG A 57 -12.09 -9.22 -1.22
N MET A 58 -11.40 -9.91 -2.12
CA MET A 58 -10.31 -9.31 -2.91
C MET A 58 -10.27 -9.78 -4.36
N ILE A 59 -9.84 -8.87 -5.22
CA ILE A 59 -9.49 -9.15 -6.62
C ILE A 59 -8.11 -8.56 -6.88
N VAL A 60 -7.25 -9.33 -7.56
CA VAL A 60 -5.89 -8.91 -7.93
C VAL A 60 -5.82 -8.60 -9.42
N LYS A 61 -5.29 -7.43 -9.76
CA LYS A 61 -5.04 -7.00 -11.14
C LYS A 61 -3.57 -6.70 -11.33
N GLU A 62 -2.91 -7.37 -12.26
CA GLU A 62 -1.60 -6.93 -12.76
C GLU A 62 -1.81 -5.69 -13.62
N TYR A 63 -1.15 -4.56 -13.26
CA TYR A 63 -1.31 -3.31 -13.98
C TYR A 63 -0.07 -2.91 -14.79
N ALA A 64 1.09 -3.45 -14.44
CA ALA A 64 2.35 -3.20 -15.13
C ALA A 64 3.36 -4.32 -14.86
N LYS A 65 4.49 -4.24 -15.55
CA LYS A 65 5.73 -4.97 -15.23
C LYS A 65 6.87 -4.01 -15.09
N SER A 66 7.76 -4.30 -14.13
CA SER A 66 9.01 -3.57 -13.98
C SER A 66 9.98 -3.88 -15.12
N HIS A 67 11.10 -3.15 -15.18
CA HIS A 67 12.16 -3.42 -16.16
C HIS A 67 12.76 -4.84 -16.05
N GLU A 68 12.77 -5.43 -14.85
CA GLU A 68 13.20 -6.82 -14.66
C GLU A 68 12.06 -7.85 -14.86
N GLY A 69 10.91 -7.40 -15.35
CA GLY A 69 9.77 -8.26 -15.66
C GLY A 69 8.95 -8.69 -14.43
N ARG A 70 9.18 -8.10 -13.26
CA ARG A 70 8.37 -8.37 -12.06
C ARG A 70 6.99 -7.73 -12.22
N PRO A 71 5.91 -8.46 -11.92
CA PRO A 71 4.57 -7.90 -11.97
C PRO A 71 4.35 -6.87 -10.87
N LEU A 72 3.57 -5.83 -11.21
CA LEU A 72 3.04 -4.86 -10.26
C LEU A 72 1.53 -5.10 -10.16
N TYR A 73 1.05 -5.25 -8.92
CA TYR A 73 -0.34 -5.60 -8.64
C TYR A 73 -1.08 -4.46 -7.95
N ALA A 74 -2.32 -4.24 -8.40
CA ALA A 74 -3.32 -3.51 -7.64
C ALA A 74 -4.32 -4.52 -7.05
N ILE A 75 -4.56 -4.41 -5.76
CA ILE A 75 -5.41 -5.31 -5.00
C ILE A 75 -6.66 -4.56 -4.62
N PHE A 76 -7.79 -4.95 -5.17
CA PHE A 76 -9.09 -4.38 -4.91
C PHE A 76 -9.74 -5.13 -3.75
N ILE A 77 -10.03 -4.45 -2.68
CA ILE A 77 -10.60 -5.01 -1.46
C ILE A 77 -11.89 -4.27 -1.14
N SER A 78 -12.98 -5.01 -0.98
CA SER A 78 -14.30 -4.51 -0.62
C SER A 78 -15.19 -5.67 -0.22
N SER A 79 -16.49 -5.42 0.07
CA SER A 79 -17.45 -6.51 0.21
C SER A 79 -17.59 -7.29 -1.10
N PRO A 80 -17.95 -8.59 -1.04
CA PRO A 80 -18.20 -9.40 -2.23
C PRO A 80 -19.24 -8.79 -3.16
N GLU A 81 -20.23 -8.09 -2.60
CA GLU A 81 -21.25 -7.38 -3.38
C GLU A 81 -20.63 -6.25 -4.22
N ASN A 82 -19.83 -5.39 -3.62
CA ASN A 82 -19.12 -4.32 -4.34
C ASN A 82 -18.16 -4.87 -5.40
N LEU A 83 -17.41 -5.92 -5.07
CA LEU A 83 -16.47 -6.54 -6.01
C LEU A 83 -17.18 -7.16 -7.22
N SER A 84 -18.41 -7.64 -7.06
CA SER A 84 -19.22 -8.14 -8.18
C SER A 84 -19.65 -7.05 -9.15
N LYS A 85 -19.61 -5.78 -8.73
CA LYS A 85 -20.05 -4.59 -9.48
C LYS A 85 -18.89 -3.66 -9.88
N LEU A 86 -17.65 -4.11 -9.84
CA LEU A 86 -16.46 -3.25 -10.06
C LEU A 86 -16.52 -2.45 -11.37
N ASP A 87 -16.99 -3.03 -12.45
CA ASP A 87 -17.09 -2.31 -13.73
C ASP A 87 -18.14 -1.21 -13.67
N GLU A 88 -19.28 -1.46 -13.02
CA GLU A 88 -20.33 -0.46 -12.80
C GLU A 88 -19.85 0.67 -11.88
N ILE A 89 -19.17 0.33 -10.77
CA ILE A 89 -18.57 1.31 -9.88
C ILE A 89 -17.59 2.20 -10.65
N LYS A 90 -16.72 1.62 -11.46
CA LYS A 90 -15.74 2.36 -12.28
C LYS A 90 -16.44 3.29 -13.29
N GLU A 91 -17.45 2.82 -13.99
CA GLU A 91 -18.22 3.66 -14.92
C GLU A 91 -18.88 4.84 -14.21
N ASN A 92 -19.49 4.60 -13.05
CA ASN A 92 -20.17 5.61 -12.26
C ASN A 92 -19.20 6.65 -11.65
N ILE A 93 -18.02 6.22 -11.19
CA ILE A 93 -16.96 7.15 -10.75
C ILE A 93 -16.48 8.03 -11.91
N ASN A 94 -16.30 7.45 -13.09
CA ASN A 94 -15.92 8.24 -14.27
C ASN A 94 -17.01 9.25 -14.68
N LEU A 95 -18.29 8.89 -14.52
CA LEU A 95 -19.38 9.85 -14.71
C LEU A 95 -19.34 10.99 -13.70
N LEU A 96 -18.99 10.73 -12.44
CA LEU A 96 -18.84 11.77 -11.41
C LEU A 96 -17.65 12.68 -11.69
N SER A 97 -16.55 12.17 -12.20
CA SER A 97 -15.36 12.96 -12.55
C SER A 97 -15.55 13.79 -13.82
N ASP A 98 -16.53 13.46 -14.67
CA ASP A 98 -16.91 14.19 -15.87
C ASP A 98 -18.03 15.23 -15.54
N GLY A 99 -17.60 16.39 -15.04
CA GLY A 99 -18.52 17.47 -14.63
C GLY A 99 -19.38 18.07 -15.75
N GLU A 100 -19.07 17.79 -17.04
CA GLU A 100 -19.85 18.30 -18.18
C GLU A 100 -21.10 17.42 -18.43
N ASN A 101 -21.01 16.13 -18.15
CA ASN A 101 -22.06 15.16 -18.46
C ASN A 101 -22.92 14.72 -17.27
N THR A 102 -22.62 15.21 -16.07
CA THR A 102 -23.35 14.83 -14.85
C THR A 102 -24.03 16.04 -14.21
N ASN A 103 -25.36 16.06 -14.23
CA ASN A 103 -26.14 17.12 -13.54
C ASN A 103 -26.19 16.86 -12.01
N GLY A 104 -26.48 17.94 -11.24
CA GLY A 104 -26.44 17.88 -9.77
C GLY A 104 -27.31 16.82 -9.11
N ASN A 105 -28.47 16.45 -9.68
CA ASN A 105 -29.32 15.41 -9.13
C ASN A 105 -28.77 14.02 -9.41
N LYS A 106 -28.25 13.78 -10.61
CA LYS A 106 -27.59 12.53 -10.97
C LYS A 106 -26.32 12.33 -10.15
N ALA A 107 -25.52 13.39 -9.99
CA ALA A 107 -24.32 13.33 -9.17
C ALA A 107 -24.63 12.94 -7.71
N ARG A 108 -25.66 13.55 -7.10
CA ARG A 108 -26.07 13.19 -5.73
C ARG A 108 -26.48 11.72 -5.60
N ALA A 109 -27.29 11.24 -6.53
CA ALA A 109 -27.72 9.83 -6.51
C ALA A 109 -26.51 8.86 -6.61
N LEU A 110 -25.52 9.19 -7.46
CA LEU A 110 -24.30 8.39 -7.58
C LEU A 110 -23.44 8.46 -6.30
N ILE A 111 -23.33 9.63 -5.67
CA ILE A 111 -22.57 9.81 -4.42
C ILE A 111 -23.19 9.01 -3.27
N ASP A 112 -24.53 8.95 -3.22
CA ASP A 112 -25.25 8.25 -2.16
C ASP A 112 -25.16 6.71 -2.30
N ASP A 113 -24.90 6.18 -3.53
CA ASP A 113 -24.91 4.75 -3.85
C ASP A 113 -23.49 4.14 -3.99
N LEU A 114 -22.49 4.97 -4.31
CA LEU A 114 -21.13 4.48 -4.59
C LEU A 114 -20.29 4.31 -3.31
N PRO A 115 -19.47 3.24 -3.23
CA PRO A 115 -18.45 3.15 -2.20
C PRO A 115 -17.40 4.25 -2.39
N ALA A 116 -16.88 4.79 -1.29
CA ALA A 116 -15.70 5.67 -1.34
C ALA A 116 -14.46 4.86 -1.74
N ILE A 117 -13.61 5.45 -2.59
CA ILE A 117 -12.41 4.78 -3.08
C ILE A 117 -11.18 5.35 -2.38
N ALA A 118 -10.42 4.48 -1.72
CA ALA A 118 -9.12 4.78 -1.15
C ALA A 118 -8.02 4.02 -1.91
N TRP A 119 -7.03 4.75 -2.44
CA TRP A 119 -5.82 4.17 -3.03
C TRP A 119 -4.68 4.24 -2.02
N MET A 120 -4.11 3.10 -1.65
CA MET A 120 -3.02 2.98 -0.69
C MET A 120 -1.80 2.37 -1.40
N ALA A 121 -0.76 3.17 -1.59
CA ALA A 121 0.43 2.78 -2.33
C ALA A 121 1.66 2.74 -1.41
N TYR A 122 2.51 1.74 -1.62
CA TYR A 122 3.63 1.44 -0.74
C TYR A 122 4.91 1.18 -1.54
N SER A 123 6.05 1.49 -0.90
CA SER A 123 7.38 1.11 -1.38
C SER A 123 7.71 1.62 -2.79
N ILE A 124 7.43 2.91 -3.07
CA ILE A 124 7.91 3.58 -4.29
C ILE A 124 9.44 3.67 -4.29
N HIS A 125 10.03 3.77 -3.10
CA HIS A 125 11.44 3.55 -2.88
C HIS A 125 11.63 2.14 -2.31
N GLY A 126 12.39 1.31 -3.00
CA GLY A 126 12.49 -0.11 -2.64
C GLY A 126 13.25 -0.38 -1.33
N ASN A 127 14.06 0.57 -0.86
CA ASN A 127 14.75 0.51 0.44
C ASN A 127 13.92 1.02 1.62
N GLU A 128 12.77 1.59 1.37
CA GLU A 128 11.76 1.92 2.37
C GLU A 128 10.90 0.68 2.60
N THR A 129 11.38 -0.22 3.45
CA THR A 129 10.94 -1.61 3.44
C THR A 129 9.70 -1.89 4.25
N SER A 130 9.44 -1.14 5.33
CA SER A 130 8.30 -1.38 6.22
C SER A 130 6.95 -1.20 5.53
N GLY A 131 6.86 -0.29 4.56
CA GLY A 131 5.61 -0.03 3.85
C GLY A 131 5.01 -1.25 3.15
N ALA A 132 5.82 -2.00 2.40
CA ALA A 132 5.31 -3.19 1.70
C ALA A 132 5.01 -4.36 2.66
N ASP A 133 5.74 -4.47 3.77
CA ASP A 133 5.44 -5.45 4.81
C ASP A 133 4.16 -5.05 5.56
N ALA A 134 3.96 -3.78 5.87
CA ALA A 134 2.72 -3.25 6.43
C ALA A 134 1.52 -3.45 5.48
N ALA A 135 1.73 -3.33 4.16
CA ALA A 135 0.69 -3.63 3.18
C ALA A 135 0.21 -5.09 3.26
N LEU A 136 1.10 -6.06 3.52
CA LEU A 136 0.71 -7.45 3.73
C LEU A 136 -0.17 -7.61 4.98
N ALA A 137 0.19 -6.94 6.08
CA ALA A 137 -0.61 -6.95 7.30
C ALA A 137 -1.99 -6.33 7.07
N ALA A 138 -2.05 -5.18 6.39
CA ALA A 138 -3.31 -4.50 6.07
C ALA A 138 -4.20 -5.34 5.14
N ILE A 139 -3.65 -5.93 4.08
CA ILE A 139 -4.39 -6.82 3.17
C ILE A 139 -4.97 -7.98 3.97
N TYR A 140 -4.15 -8.66 4.76
CA TYR A 140 -4.62 -9.78 5.58
C TYR A 140 -5.74 -9.36 6.53
N HIS A 141 -5.58 -8.23 7.23
CA HIS A 141 -6.62 -7.70 8.10
C HIS A 141 -7.95 -7.53 7.37
N PHE A 142 -7.97 -6.84 6.24
CA PHE A 142 -9.21 -6.56 5.51
C PHE A 142 -9.88 -7.82 4.96
N ILE A 143 -9.11 -8.78 4.49
CA ILE A 143 -9.70 -9.97 3.85
C ILE A 143 -10.07 -11.07 4.84
N ALA A 144 -9.41 -11.14 5.98
CA ALA A 144 -9.55 -12.23 6.95
C ALA A 144 -10.32 -11.84 8.22
N SER A 145 -10.44 -10.53 8.55
CA SER A 145 -11.14 -10.09 9.75
C SER A 145 -12.64 -10.47 9.71
N GLU A 146 -13.14 -10.96 10.84
CA GLU A 146 -14.55 -11.26 11.08
C GLU A 146 -15.21 -10.17 11.94
N ASP A 147 -14.50 -9.10 12.26
CA ASP A 147 -15.02 -8.01 13.07
C ASP A 147 -16.02 -7.17 12.29
N SER A 148 -17.16 -6.87 12.92
CA SER A 148 -18.26 -6.16 12.28
C SER A 148 -17.85 -4.77 11.77
N GLU A 149 -16.95 -4.07 12.45
CA GLU A 149 -16.45 -2.76 12.05
C GLU A 149 -15.71 -2.83 10.70
N THR A 150 -14.85 -3.83 10.53
CA THR A 150 -14.14 -4.06 9.25
C THR A 150 -15.11 -4.43 8.14
N ILE A 151 -16.09 -5.30 8.43
CA ILE A 151 -17.10 -5.71 7.47
C ILE A 151 -17.95 -4.51 7.03
N ASP A 152 -18.47 -3.73 7.98
CA ASP A 152 -19.28 -2.52 7.72
C ASP A 152 -18.49 -1.45 6.92
N MET A 153 -17.18 -1.35 7.15
CA MET A 153 -16.33 -0.46 6.40
C MET A 153 -16.18 -0.94 4.94
N LEU A 154 -15.95 -2.23 4.71
CA LEU A 154 -15.81 -2.80 3.37
C LEU A 154 -17.10 -2.71 2.54
N ASP A 155 -18.28 -2.67 3.17
CA ASP A 155 -19.54 -2.41 2.47
C ASP A 155 -19.61 -0.98 1.90
N LYS A 156 -18.90 -0.02 2.52
CA LYS A 156 -18.93 1.41 2.17
C LYS A 156 -17.70 1.87 1.40
N MET A 157 -16.68 1.04 1.32
CA MET A 157 -15.40 1.42 0.73
C MET A 157 -14.90 0.38 -0.28
N LEU A 158 -14.25 0.89 -1.32
CA LEU A 158 -13.35 0.14 -2.18
C LEU A 158 -11.92 0.57 -1.88
N ILE A 159 -11.16 -0.32 -1.27
CA ILE A 159 -9.74 -0.08 -0.96
C ILE A 159 -8.90 -0.69 -2.09
N ILE A 160 -8.05 0.10 -2.72
CA ILE A 160 -7.12 -0.36 -3.74
C ILE A 160 -5.71 -0.26 -3.15
N ILE A 161 -5.07 -1.41 -2.94
CA ILE A 161 -3.71 -1.46 -2.41
C ILE A 161 -2.72 -1.77 -3.53
N ASP A 162 -1.71 -0.91 -3.69
CA ASP A 162 -0.49 -1.16 -4.46
C ASP A 162 0.64 -1.49 -3.46
N PRO A 163 0.89 -2.77 -3.17
CA PRO A 163 1.74 -3.15 -2.04
C PRO A 163 3.23 -2.92 -2.29
N MET A 164 3.62 -2.74 -3.56
CA MET A 164 5.04 -2.67 -3.90
C MET A 164 5.24 -1.96 -5.25
N MET A 165 5.29 -0.63 -5.22
CA MET A 165 5.44 0.20 -6.41
C MET A 165 6.80 0.05 -7.12
N ASN A 166 7.85 -0.41 -6.40
CA ASN A 166 9.21 -0.56 -6.93
C ASN A 166 9.79 -1.95 -6.59
N PRO A 167 9.35 -3.00 -7.29
CA PRO A 167 9.82 -4.35 -7.00
C PRO A 167 11.30 -4.58 -7.31
N ASP A 168 11.89 -3.87 -8.28
CA ASP A 168 13.30 -4.03 -8.64
C ASP A 168 14.22 -3.40 -7.59
N GLY A 169 13.89 -2.20 -7.12
CA GLY A 169 14.61 -1.56 -6.01
C GLY A 169 14.50 -2.38 -4.72
N ARG A 170 13.30 -2.87 -4.40
CA ARG A 170 13.09 -3.72 -3.23
C ARG A 170 13.87 -5.04 -3.32
N ALA A 171 13.90 -5.70 -4.48
CA ALA A 171 14.66 -6.93 -4.67
C ALA A 171 16.15 -6.73 -4.38
N ARG A 172 16.71 -5.63 -4.85
CA ARG A 172 18.11 -5.25 -4.62
C ARG A 172 18.39 -5.06 -3.14
N PHE A 173 17.55 -4.31 -2.44
CA PHE A 173 17.75 -4.02 -1.02
C PHE A 173 17.49 -5.24 -0.13
N ALA A 174 16.43 -5.99 -0.39
CA ALA A 174 16.14 -7.22 0.35
C ALA A 174 17.28 -8.25 0.22
N LYS A 175 17.90 -8.35 -0.96
CA LYS A 175 19.08 -9.22 -1.16
C LYS A 175 20.26 -8.75 -0.30
N SER A 176 20.57 -7.46 -0.31
CA SER A 176 21.62 -6.87 0.52
C SER A 176 21.41 -7.18 2.00
N LEU A 177 20.19 -6.98 2.51
CA LEU A 177 19.86 -7.32 3.90
C LEU A 177 20.06 -8.80 4.22
N GLN A 178 19.72 -9.69 3.30
CA GLN A 178 19.94 -11.14 3.49
C GLN A 178 21.41 -11.51 3.54
N GLU A 179 22.24 -10.83 2.75
CA GLU A 179 23.70 -11.08 2.69
C GLU A 179 24.43 -10.60 3.94
N TYR A 180 24.01 -9.48 4.52
CA TYR A 180 24.69 -8.87 5.69
C TYR A 180 24.08 -9.22 7.04
N ARG A 181 22.92 -9.89 7.05
CA ARG A 181 22.25 -10.25 8.30
C ARG A 181 23.05 -11.31 9.06
N GLY A 182 23.40 -11.00 10.32
CA GLY A 182 23.96 -11.94 11.27
C GLY A 182 22.90 -12.78 11.98
N THR A 183 23.34 -13.61 12.94
CA THR A 183 22.48 -14.42 13.81
C THR A 183 21.95 -13.62 15.01
N ALA A 184 22.54 -12.46 15.29
CA ALA A 184 22.13 -11.55 16.35
C ALA A 184 21.73 -10.19 15.75
N PRO A 185 20.80 -9.45 16.38
CA PRO A 185 20.46 -8.11 15.96
C PRO A 185 21.69 -7.20 15.95
N ASN A 186 21.82 -6.36 14.93
CA ASN A 186 22.84 -5.34 14.83
C ASN A 186 22.17 -3.97 14.86
N TYR A 187 22.48 -3.17 15.86
CA TYR A 187 21.88 -1.85 16.08
C TYR A 187 22.77 -0.69 15.59
N ASP A 188 23.90 -1.00 14.93
CA ASP A 188 24.77 0.01 14.35
C ASP A 188 24.15 0.53 13.04
N ASP A 189 23.66 1.75 13.07
CA ASP A 189 23.02 2.43 11.94
C ASP A 189 23.95 2.68 10.74
N GLN A 190 25.27 2.60 10.96
CA GLN A 190 26.27 2.71 9.91
C GLN A 190 26.61 1.37 9.24
N SER A 191 26.08 0.26 9.73
CA SER A 191 26.35 -1.04 9.16
C SER A 191 25.68 -1.19 7.78
N LEU A 192 26.28 -2.01 6.91
CA LEU A 192 25.70 -2.34 5.60
C LEU A 192 24.34 -3.04 5.73
N LEU A 193 24.03 -3.63 6.88
CA LEU A 193 22.73 -4.20 7.17
C LEU A 193 21.61 -3.13 7.09
N HIS A 194 21.87 -1.90 7.53
CA HIS A 194 20.89 -0.82 7.54
C HIS A 194 21.00 0.11 6.34
N THR A 195 22.20 0.29 5.81
CA THR A 195 22.45 1.20 4.67
C THR A 195 22.31 0.50 3.33
N GLY A 196 22.60 -0.80 3.26
CA GLY A 196 22.67 -1.57 2.01
C GLY A 196 23.89 -1.25 1.17
N ASP A 197 24.10 -2.02 0.10
CA ASP A 197 25.14 -1.78 -0.89
C ASP A 197 24.69 -0.77 -1.95
N TRP A 198 25.67 -0.02 -2.48
CA TRP A 198 25.42 0.75 -3.70
C TRP A 198 24.99 -0.19 -4.84
N PRO A 199 23.95 0.12 -5.62
CA PRO A 199 23.23 1.39 -5.69
C PRO A 199 22.01 1.49 -4.78
N TYR A 200 22.00 0.84 -3.64
CA TYR A 200 20.92 0.83 -2.66
C TYR A 200 19.59 0.32 -3.25
N GLY A 201 18.49 0.49 -2.62
CA GLY A 201 17.20 0.04 -3.14
C GLY A 201 16.25 1.17 -3.51
N ARG A 202 16.67 2.44 -3.41
CA ARG A 202 15.78 3.58 -3.59
C ARG A 202 15.15 3.62 -4.99
N THR A 203 15.97 3.47 -6.01
CA THR A 203 15.60 3.63 -7.42
C THR A 203 15.14 2.31 -8.06
N ASN A 204 14.51 2.40 -9.24
CA ASN A 204 14.19 1.22 -10.05
C ASN A 204 15.45 0.58 -10.67
N HIS A 205 15.29 -0.37 -11.60
CA HIS A 205 16.43 -1.06 -12.26
C HIS A 205 17.43 -0.09 -12.90
N TYR A 206 16.96 0.93 -13.60
CA TYR A 206 17.81 1.89 -14.31
C TYR A 206 18.13 3.17 -13.51
N PHE A 207 18.02 3.11 -12.18
CA PHE A 207 18.34 4.21 -11.27
C PHE A 207 17.43 5.44 -11.38
N PHE A 208 16.22 5.29 -11.92
CA PHE A 208 15.23 6.33 -11.86
C PHE A 208 14.52 6.32 -10.51
N ASP A 209 14.40 7.49 -9.90
CA ASP A 209 13.54 7.69 -8.73
C ASP A 209 12.09 7.78 -9.20
N LEU A 210 11.31 6.72 -8.94
CA LEU A 210 9.92 6.63 -9.36
C LEU A 210 9.04 7.72 -8.72
N ASN A 211 9.46 8.26 -7.56
CA ASN A 211 8.80 9.39 -6.92
C ASN A 211 9.17 10.76 -7.55
N ARG A 212 9.88 10.77 -8.65
CA ARG A 212 10.12 11.93 -9.52
C ARG A 212 9.48 11.76 -10.89
N ASP A 213 8.82 10.63 -11.15
CA ASP A 213 8.29 10.29 -12.46
C ASP A 213 6.76 10.47 -12.59
N TRP A 214 6.07 10.91 -11.53
CA TRP A 214 4.62 11.09 -11.52
C TRP A 214 4.06 11.98 -12.64
N ILE A 215 4.85 12.96 -13.11
CA ILE A 215 4.47 13.90 -14.17
C ILE A 215 5.05 13.45 -15.53
N TYR A 216 6.29 12.96 -15.53
CA TYR A 216 7.00 12.66 -16.77
C TYR A 216 6.57 11.33 -17.38
N LEU A 217 6.15 10.37 -16.56
CA LEU A 217 5.65 9.05 -16.97
C LEU A 217 6.64 8.33 -17.92
N THR A 218 7.92 8.34 -17.57
CA THR A 218 8.99 7.74 -18.39
C THR A 218 9.20 6.26 -18.08
N GLN A 219 8.79 5.83 -16.89
CA GLN A 219 9.03 4.48 -16.41
C GLN A 219 7.77 3.61 -16.53
N PRO A 220 7.89 2.32 -16.92
CA PRO A 220 6.73 1.44 -17.13
C PRO A 220 5.91 1.24 -15.86
N GLU A 221 6.56 1.21 -14.69
CA GLU A 221 5.93 1.12 -13.40
C GLU A 221 4.99 2.30 -13.15
N THR A 222 5.47 3.51 -13.42
CA THR A 222 4.69 4.75 -13.23
C THR A 222 3.58 4.89 -14.27
N GLN A 223 3.86 4.56 -15.52
CA GLN A 223 2.86 4.61 -16.61
C GLN A 223 1.64 3.75 -16.28
N GLY A 224 1.86 2.50 -15.87
CA GLY A 224 0.77 1.59 -15.52
C GLY A 224 -0.03 2.07 -14.31
N ARG A 225 0.66 2.52 -13.26
CA ARG A 225 0.04 3.01 -12.03
C ARG A 225 -0.81 4.25 -12.26
N VAL A 226 -0.26 5.28 -12.90
CA VAL A 226 -0.99 6.53 -13.16
C VAL A 226 -2.19 6.30 -14.06
N LYS A 227 -2.05 5.42 -15.06
CA LYS A 227 -3.20 5.00 -15.89
C LYS A 227 -4.31 4.42 -15.02
N LEU A 228 -3.98 3.50 -14.13
CA LEU A 228 -4.97 2.85 -13.28
C LEU A 228 -5.58 3.80 -12.25
N ILE A 229 -4.79 4.70 -11.64
CA ILE A 229 -5.29 5.74 -10.74
C ILE A 229 -6.31 6.64 -11.46
N ASN A 230 -6.02 7.05 -12.70
CA ASN A 230 -6.93 7.87 -13.49
C ASN A 230 -8.21 7.12 -13.88
N GLU A 231 -8.15 5.80 -14.06
CA GLU A 231 -9.34 4.99 -14.31
C GLU A 231 -10.28 4.91 -13.10
N TRP A 232 -9.76 5.01 -11.88
CA TRP A 232 -10.51 4.84 -10.63
C TRP A 232 -10.77 6.14 -9.88
N SER A 233 -10.09 7.22 -10.19
CA SER A 233 -10.25 8.56 -9.58
C SER A 233 -10.50 8.52 -8.07
N PRO A 234 -9.58 7.93 -7.25
CA PRO A 234 -9.80 7.72 -5.83
C PRO A 234 -9.98 9.05 -5.09
N GLN A 235 -10.87 9.08 -4.08
CA GLN A 235 -11.08 10.24 -3.22
C GLN A 235 -9.91 10.47 -2.26
N ILE A 236 -9.24 9.37 -1.87
CA ILE A 236 -8.04 9.41 -1.03
C ILE A 236 -6.93 8.65 -1.74
N LEU A 237 -5.75 9.27 -1.83
CA LEU A 237 -4.53 8.65 -2.30
C LEU A 237 -3.46 8.79 -1.24
N VAL A 238 -2.94 7.67 -0.77
CA VAL A 238 -1.82 7.58 0.17
C VAL A 238 -0.59 7.08 -0.59
N ASP A 239 0.51 7.81 -0.50
CA ASP A 239 1.84 7.40 -0.94
C ASP A 239 2.70 7.23 0.33
N ALA A 240 2.85 5.99 0.77
CA ALA A 240 3.50 5.67 2.03
C ALA A 240 5.03 5.61 1.86
N HIS A 241 5.71 6.38 2.67
CA HIS A 241 7.16 6.52 2.70
C HIS A 241 7.75 6.20 4.08
N GLU A 242 9.05 6.00 4.12
CA GLU A 242 9.83 5.99 5.36
C GLU A 242 10.73 7.22 5.45
N MET A 243 10.95 7.65 6.68
CA MET A 243 11.96 8.64 7.04
C MET A 243 13.24 7.94 7.49
N GLY A 244 14.34 8.68 7.59
CA GLY A 244 15.55 8.16 8.22
C GLY A 244 15.32 7.77 9.68
N PRO A 245 16.10 6.84 10.27
CA PRO A 245 15.84 6.31 11.61
C PRO A 245 15.97 7.35 12.73
N GLN A 246 16.53 8.52 12.41
CA GLN A 246 16.67 9.65 13.35
C GLN A 246 15.73 10.82 13.03
N ASP A 247 14.90 10.67 11.98
CA ASP A 247 13.92 11.67 11.61
C ASP A 247 12.62 11.49 12.41
N THR A 248 11.86 12.57 12.52
CA THR A 248 10.51 12.52 13.10
C THR A 248 9.48 12.13 12.04
N PHE A 249 8.34 11.62 12.47
CA PHE A 249 7.19 11.41 11.58
C PHE A 249 6.84 12.70 10.82
N MET A 250 6.65 12.55 9.52
CA MET A 250 6.12 13.62 8.67
C MET A 250 4.71 13.24 8.25
N THR A 251 3.75 13.54 9.12
CA THR A 251 2.34 13.57 8.73
C THR A 251 2.02 14.96 8.19
N GLY A 252 0.90 15.10 7.43
CA GLY A 252 0.38 16.44 7.13
C GLY A 252 0.19 17.28 8.40
N PRO A 253 -0.18 18.56 8.32
CA PRO A 253 -0.56 19.28 7.11
C PRO A 253 0.66 19.74 6.28
N PRO A 254 0.44 20.14 5.01
CA PRO A 254 1.52 20.66 4.17
C PRO A 254 2.13 21.93 4.78
N ARG A 255 3.45 22.08 4.65
CA ARG A 255 4.19 23.23 5.17
C ARG A 255 4.13 24.43 4.21
N GLU A 256 4.19 25.63 4.77
CA GLU A 256 4.33 26.84 3.95
C GLU A 256 5.69 26.87 3.21
N PRO A 257 5.72 27.41 1.97
CA PRO A 257 4.60 28.04 1.24
C PRO A 257 3.68 27.02 0.55
N ILE A 258 2.39 27.09 0.83
CA ILE A 258 1.38 26.23 0.21
C ILE A 258 1.07 26.73 -1.21
N ASN A 259 0.96 25.79 -2.16
CA ASN A 259 0.57 26.13 -3.53
C ASN A 259 -0.86 26.71 -3.55
N LYS A 260 -0.99 27.92 -4.09
CA LYS A 260 -2.26 28.67 -4.14
C LYS A 260 -3.36 28.02 -5.00
N ASN A 261 -2.98 27.04 -5.84
CA ASN A 261 -3.91 26.29 -6.69
C ASN A 261 -4.50 25.08 -5.97
N ILE A 262 -4.06 24.75 -4.75
CA ILE A 262 -4.65 23.67 -3.95
C ILE A 262 -6.02 24.19 -3.44
N ASP A 263 -7.05 23.35 -3.67
CA ASP A 263 -8.39 23.62 -3.18
C ASP A 263 -8.45 23.70 -1.65
N LYS A 264 -9.29 24.59 -1.13
CA LYS A 264 -9.42 24.80 0.32
C LYS A 264 -9.96 23.57 1.05
N ASP A 265 -10.80 22.78 0.38
CA ASP A 265 -11.34 21.55 0.97
C ASP A 265 -10.24 20.48 1.11
N LEU A 266 -9.29 20.39 0.16
CA LEU A 266 -8.12 19.51 0.31
C LEU A 266 -7.27 19.91 1.51
N LEU A 267 -7.06 21.19 1.75
CA LEU A 267 -6.32 21.67 2.93
C LEU A 267 -7.05 21.35 4.23
N LYS A 268 -8.38 21.51 4.24
CA LYS A 268 -9.22 21.17 5.39
C LYS A 268 -9.14 19.69 5.73
N TRP A 269 -9.35 18.83 4.74
CA TRP A 269 -9.29 17.38 4.96
C TRP A 269 -7.89 16.91 5.29
N GLY A 270 -6.83 17.46 4.67
CA GLY A 270 -5.45 17.18 5.01
C GLY A 270 -5.13 17.45 6.48
N ASN A 271 -5.69 18.52 7.07
CA ASN A 271 -5.54 18.81 8.49
C ASN A 271 -6.27 17.80 9.38
N ILE A 272 -7.48 17.35 9.00
CA ILE A 272 -8.23 16.33 9.74
C ILE A 272 -7.46 15.02 9.75
N PHE A 273 -7.03 14.52 8.60
CA PHE A 273 -6.23 13.31 8.51
C PHE A 273 -4.92 13.38 9.29
N ALA A 274 -4.23 14.53 9.26
CA ALA A 274 -3.01 14.72 10.02
C ALA A 274 -3.24 14.62 11.54
N GLN A 275 -4.35 15.17 12.03
CA GLN A 275 -4.73 15.05 13.44
C GLN A 275 -5.07 13.62 13.84
N ASP A 276 -5.85 12.92 13.01
CA ASP A 276 -6.25 11.54 13.30
C ASP A 276 -5.03 10.60 13.31
N GLN A 277 -4.11 10.74 12.33
CA GLN A 277 -2.85 9.99 12.31
C GLN A 277 -1.93 10.30 13.51
N GLY A 278 -1.93 11.56 13.97
CA GLY A 278 -1.14 11.94 15.14
C GLY A 278 -1.73 11.49 16.48
N ASN A 279 -3.00 11.10 16.51
CA ASN A 279 -3.70 10.60 17.69
C ASN A 279 -3.69 9.07 17.79
N ALA A 280 -3.48 8.37 16.68
CA ALA A 280 -3.37 6.91 16.60
C ALA A 280 -1.96 6.44 17.01
#